data_44145998733f88d09bc2a3c16d8d0e24
#
_entry.id   44145998733f88d09bc2a3c16d8d0e24
#
_cell.length_a   1.000
_cell.length_b   1.000
_cell.length_c   1.000
_cell.angle_alpha   90.00
_cell.angle_beta   90.00
_cell.angle_gamma   90.00
#
_symmetry.space_group_name_H-M   'P 1'
#
loop_
_entity.id
_entity.type
_entity.pdbx_description
1 polymer ?
#
loop_
_entity_poly.entity_id
_entity_poly.type
_entity_poly.pdbx_seq_one_letter_code
_entity_poly.pdbx_strand_id
1 'polypeptide(L)'
;MAKLIILGSSNAISSKDSENTHMVLVGEERVVMVDCVNNPIHRLEQAGVDFLDVTDLILTHFHPDHVSGVPLLLMDMWLRGRTKLITIYGLHYTLDRMEQLMGMYSWENWPKFFPVAFHRLPDVEKTTLLDCPEFKIISSPVHHLIPTIGLRFDFKANKKTLAYSCDTEPCSEVVHLAEGADVLIHEASGASLGHSSASQAGQVAVQAEVGKLYLIHYPTGEYANGDLVAEARQHYQGEVELATDFLTLDFS
;
A
#
# COMPACT_ATOMS: atom_id res chain seq x y z
N MET A 1 0.50 20.12 -1.34
CA MET A 1 -0.03 19.47 -0.10
C MET A 1 -0.23 17.99 -0.37
N ALA A 2 0.28 17.11 0.51
CA ALA A 2 0.15 15.66 0.29
C ALA A 2 -0.56 14.99 1.48
N LYS A 3 -1.52 14.10 1.23
CA LYS A 3 -2.21 13.30 2.25
C LYS A 3 -2.30 11.84 1.83
N LEU A 4 -2.06 10.93 2.79
CA LEU A 4 -2.29 9.50 2.61
C LEU A 4 -3.64 9.15 3.23
N ILE A 5 -4.49 8.43 2.49
CA ILE A 5 -5.79 7.96 2.97
C ILE A 5 -5.79 6.43 2.91
N ILE A 6 -6.04 5.79 4.04
CA ILE A 6 -6.24 4.34 4.12
C ILE A 6 -7.62 4.02 3.54
N LEU A 7 -7.67 3.31 2.43
CA LEU A 7 -8.94 2.91 1.82
C LEU A 7 -9.48 1.61 2.40
N GLY A 8 -8.62 0.77 2.94
CA GLY A 8 -8.96 -0.46 3.64
C GLY A 8 -7.84 -0.87 4.58
N SER A 9 -8.16 -1.51 5.69
CA SER A 9 -7.22 -1.82 6.77
C SER A 9 -7.18 -3.29 7.17
N SER A 10 -8.13 -4.11 6.68
CA SER A 10 -8.23 -5.53 7.00
C SER A 10 -7.16 -6.35 6.30
N ASN A 11 -6.81 -7.50 6.89
CA ASN A 11 -6.01 -8.54 6.24
C ASN A 11 -6.78 -9.20 5.07
N ALA A 12 -6.31 -10.36 4.59
CA ALA A 12 -6.92 -11.07 3.47
C ALA A 12 -8.41 -11.40 3.66
N ILE A 13 -8.89 -11.46 4.91
CA ILE A 13 -10.31 -11.68 5.22
C ILE A 13 -10.94 -10.34 5.59
N SER A 14 -11.55 -9.68 4.60
CA SER A 14 -12.30 -8.44 4.83
C SER A 14 -13.59 -8.69 5.61
N SER A 15 -14.13 -7.65 6.22
CA SER A 15 -15.42 -7.68 6.93
C SER A 15 -16.40 -6.69 6.30
N LYS A 16 -17.65 -6.68 6.76
CA LYS A 16 -18.64 -5.70 6.27
C LYS A 16 -18.26 -4.24 6.58
N ASP A 17 -17.41 -4.01 7.58
CA ASP A 17 -17.05 -2.69 8.08
C ASP A 17 -15.58 -2.31 7.74
N SER A 18 -14.77 -3.26 7.24
CA SER A 18 -13.36 -3.06 6.89
C SER A 18 -12.99 -3.79 5.62
N GLU A 19 -12.39 -3.06 4.67
CA GLU A 19 -11.93 -3.58 3.39
C GLU A 19 -10.48 -4.10 3.48
N ASN A 20 -10.05 -4.93 2.53
CA ASN A 20 -8.67 -5.36 2.40
C ASN A 20 -7.72 -4.17 2.28
N THR A 21 -6.49 -4.34 2.75
CA THR A 21 -5.51 -3.26 2.84
C THR A 21 -5.16 -2.67 1.48
N HIS A 22 -5.47 -1.40 1.31
CA HIS A 22 -5.01 -0.57 0.20
C HIS A 22 -5.13 0.91 0.59
N MET A 23 -4.41 1.79 -0.10
CA MET A 23 -4.37 3.20 0.26
C MET A 23 -4.16 4.10 -0.95
N VAL A 24 -4.42 5.40 -0.80
CA VAL A 24 -4.16 6.40 -1.83
C VAL A 24 -3.41 7.60 -1.24
N LEU A 25 -2.30 7.97 -1.90
CA LEU A 25 -1.57 9.21 -1.65
C LEU A 25 -2.04 10.27 -2.64
N VAL A 26 -2.61 11.35 -2.12
CA VAL A 26 -3.14 12.47 -2.91
C VAL A 26 -2.20 13.64 -2.79
N GLY A 27 -1.52 13.98 -3.87
CA GLY A 27 -0.73 15.21 -4.05
C GLY A 27 -1.45 16.20 -4.95
N GLU A 28 -0.78 17.28 -5.33
CA GLU A 28 -1.31 18.28 -6.28
C GLU A 28 -1.18 17.80 -7.73
N GLU A 29 -0.04 17.19 -8.07
CA GLU A 29 0.25 16.71 -9.43
C GLU A 29 0.07 15.21 -9.58
N ARG A 30 0.14 14.46 -8.48
CA ARG A 30 0.11 13.01 -8.47
C ARG A 30 -0.92 12.44 -7.49
N VAL A 31 -1.68 11.49 -7.97
CA VAL A 31 -2.53 10.64 -7.14
C VAL A 31 -2.02 9.21 -7.31
N VAL A 32 -1.40 8.69 -6.24
CA VAL A 32 -0.73 7.38 -6.24
C VAL A 32 -1.53 6.39 -5.41
N MET A 33 -2.05 5.37 -6.05
CA MET A 33 -2.74 4.28 -5.36
C MET A 33 -1.72 3.17 -5.02
N VAL A 34 -1.78 2.64 -3.80
CA VAL A 34 -0.99 1.49 -3.35
C VAL A 34 -1.94 0.33 -3.14
N ASP A 35 -1.75 -0.70 -3.94
CA ASP A 35 -2.64 -1.83 -4.13
C ASP A 35 -4.04 -1.42 -4.60
N CYS A 36 -4.82 -2.38 -5.10
CA CYS A 36 -6.10 -2.11 -5.70
C CYS A 36 -6.99 -3.35 -5.59
N VAL A 37 -7.98 -3.29 -4.71
CA VAL A 37 -8.77 -4.45 -4.33
C VAL A 37 -10.27 -4.23 -4.54
N ASN A 38 -11.00 -5.31 -4.68
CA ASN A 38 -12.46 -5.38 -4.77
C ASN A 38 -13.05 -4.32 -5.74
N ASN A 39 -13.87 -3.37 -5.23
CA ASN A 39 -14.38 -2.25 -6.01
C ASN A 39 -13.68 -0.94 -5.62
N PRO A 40 -12.54 -0.62 -6.22
CA PRO A 40 -11.74 0.54 -5.84
C PRO A 40 -12.44 1.87 -6.10
N ILE A 41 -13.36 1.92 -7.05
CA ILE A 41 -14.09 3.15 -7.41
C ILE A 41 -14.90 3.65 -6.21
N HIS A 42 -15.69 2.77 -5.57
CA HIS A 42 -16.49 3.14 -4.41
C HIS A 42 -15.63 3.64 -3.25
N ARG A 43 -14.48 3.02 -3.04
CA ARG A 43 -13.58 3.41 -1.95
C ARG A 43 -12.92 4.76 -2.22
N LEU A 44 -12.50 5.02 -3.45
CA LEU A 44 -11.97 6.32 -3.86
C LEU A 44 -13.03 7.43 -3.77
N GLU A 45 -14.26 7.19 -4.25
CA GLU A 45 -15.37 8.13 -4.14
C GLU A 45 -15.71 8.45 -2.67
N GLN A 46 -15.77 7.45 -1.79
CA GLN A 46 -15.98 7.65 -0.36
C GLN A 46 -14.85 8.46 0.29
N ALA A 47 -13.63 8.30 -0.18
CA ALA A 47 -12.47 9.08 0.24
C ALA A 47 -12.44 10.49 -0.37
N GLY A 48 -13.39 10.85 -1.25
CA GLY A 48 -13.44 12.13 -1.95
C GLY A 48 -12.37 12.26 -3.04
N VAL A 49 -11.91 11.16 -3.62
CA VAL A 49 -10.91 11.10 -4.69
C VAL A 49 -11.57 10.65 -5.98
N ASP A 50 -11.46 11.45 -7.04
CA ASP A 50 -11.90 11.01 -8.37
C ASP A 50 -10.92 9.94 -8.90
N PHE A 51 -11.42 8.74 -9.18
CA PHE A 51 -10.59 7.66 -9.69
C PHE A 51 -9.96 7.98 -11.07
N LEU A 52 -10.52 8.92 -11.81
CA LEU A 52 -9.94 9.42 -13.07
C LEU A 52 -8.67 10.25 -12.83
N ASP A 53 -8.45 10.75 -11.62
CA ASP A 53 -7.24 11.50 -11.26
C ASP A 53 -6.07 10.61 -10.84
N VAL A 54 -6.29 9.31 -10.59
CA VAL A 54 -5.21 8.37 -10.27
C VAL A 54 -4.18 8.36 -11.42
N THR A 55 -2.96 8.76 -11.11
CA THR A 55 -1.85 8.87 -12.09
C THR A 55 -0.95 7.65 -12.07
N ASP A 56 -0.81 7.04 -10.90
CA ASP A 56 0.14 5.98 -10.63
C ASP A 56 -0.51 4.89 -9.75
N LEU A 57 -0.16 3.64 -9.99
CA LEU A 57 -0.59 2.49 -9.20
C LEU A 57 0.66 1.68 -8.81
N ILE A 58 0.86 1.45 -7.54
CA ILE A 58 1.93 0.59 -7.03
C ILE A 58 1.30 -0.72 -6.59
N LEU A 59 1.74 -1.83 -7.17
CA LEU A 59 1.35 -3.18 -6.76
C LEU A 59 2.48 -3.77 -5.92
N THR A 60 2.21 -3.93 -4.62
CA THR A 60 3.20 -4.41 -3.66
C THR A 60 3.56 -5.87 -3.92
N HIS A 61 2.57 -6.71 -4.17
CA HIS A 61 2.72 -8.13 -4.53
C HIS A 61 1.46 -8.67 -5.22
N PHE A 62 1.50 -9.94 -5.67
CA PHE A 62 0.42 -10.52 -6.48
C PHE A 62 -0.45 -11.51 -5.67
N HIS A 63 -0.99 -11.08 -4.52
CA HIS A 63 -2.09 -11.77 -3.85
C HIS A 63 -3.45 -11.15 -4.21
N PRO A 64 -4.55 -11.93 -4.20
CA PRO A 64 -5.87 -11.43 -4.62
C PRO A 64 -6.36 -10.24 -3.78
N ASP A 65 -6.08 -10.22 -2.49
CA ASP A 65 -6.42 -9.16 -1.54
C ASP A 65 -5.56 -7.88 -1.69
N HIS A 66 -4.68 -7.85 -2.69
CA HIS A 66 -3.90 -6.67 -3.08
C HIS A 66 -4.12 -6.23 -4.53
N VAL A 67 -4.57 -7.13 -5.42
CA VAL A 67 -4.62 -6.82 -6.86
C VAL A 67 -5.98 -7.06 -7.52
N SER A 68 -6.96 -7.63 -6.83
CA SER A 68 -8.23 -8.07 -7.43
C SER A 68 -9.04 -6.96 -8.09
N GLY A 69 -8.88 -5.72 -7.66
CA GLY A 69 -9.60 -4.55 -8.18
C GLY A 69 -8.98 -3.92 -9.44
N VAL A 70 -7.75 -4.28 -9.80
CA VAL A 70 -7.04 -3.65 -10.93
C VAL A 70 -7.81 -3.76 -12.25
N PRO A 71 -8.35 -4.93 -12.63
CA PRO A 71 -9.12 -5.03 -13.88
C PRO A 71 -10.36 -4.13 -13.91
N LEU A 72 -11.07 -3.98 -12.78
CA LEU A 72 -12.23 -3.09 -12.67
C LEU A 72 -11.80 -1.63 -12.75
N LEU A 73 -10.75 -1.21 -12.04
CA LEU A 73 -10.23 0.15 -12.11
C LEU A 73 -9.91 0.57 -13.55
N LEU A 74 -9.16 -0.26 -14.27
CA LEU A 74 -8.76 0.03 -15.64
C LEU A 74 -9.96 0.03 -16.60
N MET A 75 -10.91 -0.90 -16.42
CA MET A 75 -12.13 -0.96 -17.23
C MET A 75 -13.01 0.28 -17.01
N ASP A 76 -13.22 0.69 -15.76
CA ASP A 76 -14.07 1.84 -15.44
C ASP A 76 -13.42 3.15 -15.91
N MET A 77 -12.10 3.31 -15.77
CA MET A 77 -11.36 4.43 -16.36
C MET A 77 -11.55 4.49 -17.87
N TRP A 78 -11.47 3.35 -18.55
CA TRP A 78 -11.69 3.27 -20.00
C TRP A 78 -13.13 3.64 -20.38
N LEU A 79 -14.13 3.05 -19.72
CA LEU A 79 -15.55 3.31 -20.00
C LEU A 79 -15.93 4.78 -19.71
N ARG A 80 -15.25 5.43 -18.78
CA ARG A 80 -15.40 6.87 -18.48
C ARG A 80 -14.59 7.76 -19.41
N GLY A 81 -13.92 7.20 -20.41
CA GLY A 81 -13.25 7.95 -21.47
C GLY A 81 -11.89 8.53 -21.06
N ARG A 82 -11.20 7.91 -20.10
CA ARG A 82 -9.81 8.29 -19.78
C ARG A 82 -8.93 8.24 -21.02
N THR A 83 -8.07 9.23 -21.18
CA THR A 83 -7.06 9.29 -22.25
C THR A 83 -5.64 9.46 -21.73
N LYS A 84 -5.51 9.82 -20.44
CA LYS A 84 -4.21 10.04 -19.79
C LYS A 84 -3.54 8.71 -19.46
N LEU A 85 -2.21 8.69 -19.57
CA LEU A 85 -1.38 7.58 -19.12
C LEU A 85 -1.64 7.25 -17.63
N ILE A 86 -1.63 5.97 -17.29
CA ILE A 86 -1.39 5.48 -15.92
C ILE A 86 -0.10 4.67 -15.92
N THR A 87 0.74 4.86 -14.88
CA THR A 87 1.93 4.03 -14.69
C THR A 87 1.69 3.04 -13.56
N ILE A 88 1.94 1.76 -13.81
CA ILE A 88 1.81 0.69 -12.82
C ILE A 88 3.21 0.18 -12.45
N TYR A 89 3.56 0.29 -11.18
CA TYR A 89 4.84 -0.11 -10.63
C TYR A 89 4.71 -1.43 -9.85
N GLY A 90 5.74 -2.23 -9.87
CA GLY A 90 5.86 -3.46 -9.09
C GLY A 90 7.07 -4.28 -9.51
N LEU A 91 7.36 -5.35 -8.76
CA LEU A 91 8.39 -6.30 -9.16
C LEU A 91 8.02 -7.01 -10.46
N HIS A 92 9.00 -7.54 -11.18
CA HIS A 92 8.78 -8.35 -12.40
C HIS A 92 7.74 -9.44 -12.18
N TYR A 93 7.86 -10.18 -11.07
CA TYR A 93 6.92 -11.25 -10.69
C TYR A 93 5.46 -10.79 -10.66
N THR A 94 5.21 -9.64 -10.06
CA THR A 94 3.87 -9.06 -9.88
C THR A 94 3.31 -8.55 -11.20
N LEU A 95 4.11 -7.76 -11.94
CA LEU A 95 3.63 -7.13 -13.17
C LEU A 95 3.43 -8.10 -14.32
N ASP A 96 4.28 -9.14 -14.46
CA ASP A 96 4.09 -10.16 -15.47
C ASP A 96 2.78 -10.95 -15.27
N ARG A 97 2.41 -11.20 -14.01
CA ARG A 97 1.13 -11.83 -13.67
C ARG A 97 -0.05 -10.91 -13.89
N MET A 98 0.11 -9.62 -13.58
CA MET A 98 -0.94 -8.64 -13.84
C MET A 98 -1.21 -8.49 -15.35
N GLU A 99 -0.16 -8.43 -16.19
CA GLU A 99 -0.33 -8.41 -17.64
C GLU A 99 -1.01 -9.69 -18.17
N GLN A 100 -0.64 -10.85 -17.61
CA GLN A 100 -1.30 -12.12 -17.99
C GLN A 100 -2.78 -12.11 -17.59
N LEU A 101 -3.11 -11.62 -16.38
CA LEU A 101 -4.49 -11.49 -15.93
C LEU A 101 -5.30 -10.55 -16.82
N MET A 102 -4.75 -9.40 -17.17
CA MET A 102 -5.38 -8.45 -18.09
C MET A 102 -5.55 -9.03 -19.49
N GLY A 103 -4.57 -9.82 -19.96
CA GLY A 103 -4.65 -10.56 -21.22
C GLY A 103 -5.82 -11.55 -21.26
N MET A 104 -6.16 -12.20 -20.14
CA MET A 104 -7.35 -13.07 -20.05
C MET A 104 -8.66 -12.31 -20.27
N TYR A 105 -8.69 -11.00 -20.01
CA TYR A 105 -9.81 -10.11 -20.32
C TYR A 105 -9.73 -9.51 -21.74
N SER A 106 -8.72 -9.89 -22.53
CA SER A 106 -8.49 -9.39 -23.89
C SER A 106 -8.44 -7.86 -23.98
N TRP A 107 -7.86 -7.22 -22.98
CA TRP A 107 -7.81 -5.76 -22.85
C TRP A 107 -7.14 -5.05 -24.02
N GLU A 108 -6.21 -5.71 -24.69
CA GLU A 108 -5.55 -5.23 -25.91
C GLU A 108 -6.55 -4.98 -27.08
N ASN A 109 -7.74 -5.59 -27.00
CA ASN A 109 -8.82 -5.41 -27.97
C ASN A 109 -9.85 -4.35 -27.57
N TRP A 110 -9.69 -3.70 -26.39
CA TRP A 110 -10.63 -2.66 -25.97
C TRP A 110 -10.41 -1.39 -26.83
N PRO A 111 -11.46 -0.93 -27.56
CA PRO A 111 -11.29 0.13 -28.55
C PRO A 111 -10.94 1.46 -27.86
N LYS A 112 -9.91 2.13 -28.36
CA LYS A 112 -9.43 3.41 -27.83
C LYS A 112 -9.06 3.36 -26.34
N PHE A 113 -8.57 2.23 -25.86
CA PHE A 113 -8.05 2.10 -24.52
C PHE A 113 -6.90 3.09 -24.28
N PHE A 114 -6.86 3.69 -23.10
CA PHE A 114 -5.82 4.66 -22.75
C PHE A 114 -4.45 3.98 -22.52
N PRO A 115 -3.35 4.74 -22.58
CA PRO A 115 -2.02 4.16 -22.39
C PRO A 115 -1.83 3.68 -20.93
N VAL A 116 -1.27 2.47 -20.79
CA VAL A 116 -0.81 1.91 -19.51
C VAL A 116 0.67 1.57 -19.66
N ALA A 117 1.51 2.07 -18.74
CA ALA A 117 2.93 1.75 -18.70
C ALA A 117 3.22 0.86 -17.48
N PHE A 118 3.88 -0.27 -17.69
CA PHE A 118 4.37 -1.14 -16.63
C PHE A 118 5.83 -0.80 -16.32
N HIS A 119 6.09 -0.31 -15.12
CA HIS A 119 7.43 0.00 -14.64
C HIS A 119 7.92 -1.09 -13.68
N ARG A 120 8.69 -2.04 -14.21
CA ARG A 120 9.22 -3.17 -13.46
C ARG A 120 10.40 -2.75 -12.61
N LEU A 121 10.28 -2.97 -11.31
CA LEU A 121 11.30 -2.65 -10.31
C LEU A 121 12.30 -3.80 -10.18
N PRO A 122 13.58 -3.52 -9.95
CA PRO A 122 14.54 -4.54 -9.54
C PRO A 122 14.23 -4.99 -8.10
N ASP A 123 14.58 -6.22 -7.79
CA ASP A 123 14.49 -6.82 -6.44
C ASP A 123 15.71 -6.39 -5.61
N VAL A 124 15.80 -5.09 -5.29
CA VAL A 124 16.93 -4.45 -4.61
C VAL A 124 16.42 -3.42 -3.61
N GLU A 125 17.01 -3.39 -2.41
CA GLU A 125 16.68 -2.41 -1.38
C GLU A 125 16.86 -0.95 -1.84
N LYS A 126 16.01 -0.08 -1.29
CA LYS A 126 16.06 1.37 -1.48
C LYS A 126 16.01 1.80 -2.96
N THR A 127 15.29 1.03 -3.80
CA THR A 127 15.05 1.40 -5.19
C THR A 127 14.09 2.59 -5.27
N THR A 128 14.49 3.67 -5.95
CA THR A 128 13.61 4.81 -6.22
C THR A 128 12.56 4.42 -7.25
N LEU A 129 11.29 4.50 -6.88
CA LEU A 129 10.14 4.16 -7.69
C LEU A 129 9.57 5.39 -8.40
N LEU A 130 9.36 6.47 -7.64
CA LEU A 130 8.85 7.74 -8.12
C LEU A 130 9.57 8.89 -7.41
N ASP A 131 9.94 9.93 -8.13
CA ASP A 131 10.50 11.17 -7.58
C ASP A 131 9.85 12.36 -8.30
N CYS A 132 9.05 13.12 -7.57
CA CYS A 132 8.32 14.30 -8.07
C CYS A 132 8.53 15.52 -7.16
N PRO A 133 8.05 16.70 -7.50
CA PRO A 133 8.25 17.90 -6.67
C PRO A 133 7.73 17.77 -5.24
N GLU A 134 6.69 16.97 -5.01
CA GLU A 134 6.00 16.86 -3.71
C GLU A 134 6.58 15.79 -2.82
N PHE A 135 6.94 14.65 -3.38
CA PHE A 135 7.43 13.49 -2.62
C PHE A 135 8.33 12.58 -3.45
N LYS A 136 9.08 11.75 -2.75
CA LYS A 136 9.82 10.62 -3.32
C LYS A 136 9.30 9.33 -2.73
N ILE A 137 9.11 8.31 -3.56
CA ILE A 137 8.71 6.96 -3.14
C ILE A 137 9.86 5.99 -3.43
N ILE A 138 10.22 5.22 -2.41
CA ILE A 138 11.28 4.24 -2.44
C ILE A 138 10.67 2.88 -2.08
N SER A 139 11.12 1.80 -2.71
CA SER A 139 10.75 0.43 -2.38
C SER A 139 11.95 -0.38 -1.90
N SER A 140 11.69 -1.36 -1.05
CA SER A 140 12.62 -2.42 -0.68
C SER A 140 11.89 -3.75 -0.70
N PRO A 141 12.54 -4.84 -1.15
CA PRO A 141 12.02 -6.20 -0.96
C PRO A 141 11.80 -6.48 0.53
N VAL A 142 10.76 -7.26 0.83
CA VAL A 142 10.44 -7.72 2.19
C VAL A 142 10.15 -9.21 2.18
N HIS A 143 10.06 -9.85 3.35
CA HIS A 143 9.95 -11.29 3.47
C HIS A 143 8.50 -11.75 3.56
N HIS A 144 7.94 -12.20 2.44
CA HIS A 144 6.59 -12.76 2.37
C HIS A 144 6.58 -14.07 1.56
N LEU A 145 5.40 -14.67 1.38
CA LEU A 145 5.21 -15.94 0.65
C LEU A 145 5.60 -15.85 -0.84
N ILE A 146 5.49 -14.66 -1.42
CA ILE A 146 5.85 -14.34 -2.80
C ILE A 146 6.65 -13.03 -2.83
N PRO A 147 7.35 -12.71 -3.93
CA PRO A 147 8.10 -11.45 -4.04
C PRO A 147 7.22 -10.23 -3.74
N THR A 148 7.57 -9.51 -2.69
CA THR A 148 6.80 -8.41 -2.09
C THR A 148 7.70 -7.23 -1.80
N ILE A 149 7.16 -6.00 -1.89
CA ILE A 149 7.88 -4.76 -1.56
C ILE A 149 7.17 -3.99 -0.46
N GLY A 150 7.94 -3.50 0.51
CA GLY A 150 7.56 -2.38 1.37
C GLY A 150 7.88 -1.04 0.70
N LEU A 151 7.31 0.04 1.22
CA LEU A 151 7.41 1.38 0.64
C LEU A 151 7.84 2.41 1.69
N ARG A 152 8.61 3.41 1.24
CA ARG A 152 8.93 4.62 2.01
C ARG A 152 8.55 5.84 1.19
N PHE A 153 7.91 6.81 1.84
CA PHE A 153 7.48 8.08 1.28
C PHE A 153 8.23 9.20 1.99
N ASP A 154 9.05 9.95 1.25
CA ASP A 154 9.76 11.11 1.76
C ASP A 154 9.06 12.38 1.23
N PHE A 155 8.35 13.11 2.09
CA PHE A 155 7.61 14.33 1.74
C PHE A 155 8.54 15.54 1.73
N LYS A 156 8.62 16.23 0.59
CA LYS A 156 9.65 17.27 0.37
C LYS A 156 9.32 18.60 1.06
N ALA A 157 8.03 18.94 1.23
CA ALA A 157 7.59 20.21 1.79
C ALA A 157 7.97 20.37 3.27
N ASN A 158 7.73 19.35 4.09
CA ASN A 158 7.94 19.39 5.53
C ASN A 158 9.02 18.42 6.03
N LYS A 159 9.67 17.70 5.09
CA LYS A 159 10.69 16.67 5.36
C LYS A 159 10.21 15.50 6.23
N LYS A 160 8.88 15.30 6.28
CA LYS A 160 8.29 14.15 6.96
C LYS A 160 8.48 12.89 6.15
N THR A 161 8.48 11.77 6.85
CA THR A 161 8.69 10.46 6.24
C THR A 161 7.68 9.46 6.78
N LEU A 162 7.17 8.61 5.88
CA LEU A 162 6.30 7.50 6.21
C LEU A 162 6.87 6.22 5.60
N ALA A 163 6.90 5.14 6.37
CA ALA A 163 7.20 3.80 5.87
C ALA A 163 5.95 2.91 5.95
N TYR A 164 5.81 2.01 4.99
CA TYR A 164 4.78 0.97 4.94
C TYR A 164 5.44 -0.39 4.73
N SER A 165 5.25 -1.30 5.67
CA SER A 165 5.89 -2.62 5.64
C SER A 165 5.41 -3.49 4.49
N CYS A 166 4.14 -3.33 4.06
CA CYS A 166 3.38 -4.34 3.35
C CYS A 166 3.33 -5.65 4.16
N ASP A 167 2.92 -6.76 3.55
CA ASP A 167 2.88 -8.08 4.16
C ASP A 167 4.28 -8.63 4.30
N THR A 168 4.69 -8.97 5.51
CA THR A 168 6.07 -9.40 5.78
C THR A 168 6.25 -10.07 7.14
N GLU A 169 7.15 -11.04 7.20
CA GLU A 169 7.80 -11.39 8.46
C GLU A 169 8.72 -10.24 8.93
N PRO A 170 9.07 -10.15 10.23
CA PRO A 170 10.10 -9.23 10.69
C PRO A 170 11.40 -9.49 9.95
N CYS A 171 11.95 -8.47 9.30
CA CYS A 171 13.20 -8.55 8.56
C CYS A 171 13.99 -7.24 8.62
N SER A 172 15.30 -7.32 8.35
CA SER A 172 16.19 -6.17 8.35
C SER A 172 15.80 -5.13 7.30
N GLU A 173 15.26 -5.56 6.17
CA GLU A 173 14.86 -4.70 5.05
C GLU A 173 13.73 -3.75 5.44
N VAL A 174 12.76 -4.22 6.25
CA VAL A 174 11.72 -3.34 6.81
C VAL A 174 12.32 -2.35 7.81
N VAL A 175 13.24 -2.79 8.67
CA VAL A 175 13.92 -1.90 9.61
C VAL A 175 14.70 -0.82 8.87
N HIS A 176 15.50 -1.21 7.84
CA HIS A 176 16.26 -0.26 7.02
C HIS A 176 15.36 0.70 6.22
N LEU A 177 14.20 0.23 5.77
CA LEU A 177 13.21 1.05 5.03
C LEU A 177 12.56 2.09 5.95
N ALA A 178 12.25 1.68 7.19
CA ALA A 178 11.57 2.50 8.19
C ALA A 178 12.52 3.36 9.04
N GLU A 179 13.84 3.22 8.88
CA GLU A 179 14.84 3.91 9.71
C GLU A 179 14.54 5.41 9.85
N GLY A 180 14.33 5.87 11.09
CA GLY A 180 14.04 7.25 11.45
C GLY A 180 12.74 7.81 10.86
N ALA A 181 11.80 6.98 10.41
CA ALA A 181 10.54 7.46 9.85
C ALA A 181 9.66 8.14 10.92
N ASP A 182 9.03 9.26 10.57
CA ASP A 182 8.05 9.90 11.47
C ASP A 182 6.85 8.98 11.73
N VAL A 183 6.46 8.18 10.73
CA VAL A 183 5.35 7.23 10.80
C VAL A 183 5.76 5.90 10.18
N LEU A 184 5.50 4.81 10.89
CA LEU A 184 5.51 3.46 10.34
C LEU A 184 4.09 2.93 10.32
N ILE A 185 3.60 2.49 9.16
CA ILE A 185 2.42 1.66 9.01
C ILE A 185 2.92 0.23 8.83
N HIS A 186 2.64 -0.66 9.79
CA HIS A 186 3.12 -2.04 9.79
C HIS A 186 1.97 -3.02 9.84
N GLU A 187 2.06 -4.10 9.07
CA GLU A 187 1.08 -5.18 9.12
C GLU A 187 1.04 -5.85 10.51
N ALA A 188 -0.10 -6.43 10.87
CA ALA A 188 -0.31 -7.12 12.13
C ALA A 188 -1.29 -8.30 11.98
N SER A 189 -1.08 -9.10 10.94
CA SER A 189 -1.96 -10.25 10.60
C SER A 189 -1.83 -11.42 11.57
N GLY A 190 -0.73 -11.46 12.33
CA GLY A 190 -0.38 -12.52 13.27
C GLY A 190 0.97 -13.16 12.95
N ALA A 191 1.65 -13.73 13.95
CA ALA A 191 2.94 -14.43 13.78
C ALA A 191 2.74 -15.75 13.03
N SER A 192 2.71 -15.66 11.72
CA SER A 192 2.61 -16.80 10.80
C SER A 192 3.63 -16.68 9.67
N LEU A 193 3.78 -17.72 8.87
CA LEU A 193 4.69 -17.69 7.71
C LEU A 193 4.30 -16.53 6.79
N GLY A 194 5.26 -15.66 6.51
CA GLY A 194 5.09 -14.49 5.65
C GLY A 194 4.43 -13.28 6.32
N HIS A 195 4.14 -13.31 7.63
CA HIS A 195 3.44 -12.26 8.36
C HIS A 195 4.04 -11.93 9.71
N SER A 196 3.64 -10.80 10.28
CA SER A 196 4.05 -10.31 11.60
C SER A 196 2.87 -10.21 12.56
N SER A 197 3.13 -10.45 13.85
CA SER A 197 2.21 -10.05 14.92
C SER A 197 2.36 -8.56 15.26
N ALA A 198 1.39 -8.01 16.01
CA ALA A 198 1.48 -6.65 16.54
C ALA A 198 2.70 -6.48 17.46
N SER A 199 3.06 -7.49 18.26
CA SER A 199 4.28 -7.50 19.08
C SER A 199 5.55 -7.36 18.23
N GLN A 200 5.63 -8.10 17.11
CA GLN A 200 6.75 -8.02 16.18
C GLN A 200 6.80 -6.67 15.45
N ALA A 201 5.64 -6.10 15.08
CA ALA A 201 5.56 -4.74 14.55
C ALA A 201 6.11 -3.71 15.55
N GLY A 202 5.81 -3.86 16.84
CA GLY A 202 6.40 -3.06 17.91
C GLY A 202 7.92 -3.18 18.01
N GLN A 203 8.47 -4.39 17.84
CA GLN A 203 9.92 -4.61 17.80
C GLN A 203 10.58 -3.91 16.61
N VAL A 204 10.00 -4.01 15.42
CA VAL A 204 10.48 -3.31 14.22
C VAL A 204 10.46 -1.79 14.45
N ALA A 205 9.38 -1.25 15.05
CA ALA A 205 9.25 0.17 15.33
C ALA A 205 10.36 0.70 16.27
N VAL A 206 10.75 -0.10 17.27
CA VAL A 206 11.91 0.23 18.15
C VAL A 206 13.22 0.18 17.38
N GLN A 207 13.46 -0.88 16.62
CA GLN A 207 14.72 -1.06 15.89
C GLN A 207 14.93 0.02 14.83
N ALA A 208 13.86 0.47 14.20
CA ALA A 208 13.88 1.52 13.18
C ALA A 208 13.80 2.94 13.76
N GLU A 209 13.68 3.11 15.09
CA GLU A 209 13.59 4.42 15.77
C GLU A 209 12.46 5.31 15.21
N VAL A 210 11.27 4.73 14.93
CA VAL A 210 10.15 5.47 14.33
C VAL A 210 9.45 6.38 15.33
N GLY A 211 8.85 7.47 14.86
CA GLY A 211 8.13 8.41 15.71
C GLY A 211 6.75 7.91 16.17
N LYS A 212 6.00 7.24 15.28
CA LYS A 212 4.66 6.69 15.53
C LYS A 212 4.45 5.40 14.76
N LEU A 213 3.73 4.45 15.37
CA LEU A 213 3.34 3.17 14.76
C LEU A 213 1.82 3.12 14.51
N TYR A 214 1.44 2.84 13.27
CA TYR A 214 0.10 2.37 12.92
C TYR A 214 0.14 0.89 12.59
N LEU A 215 -0.80 0.12 13.16
CA LEU A 215 -1.00 -1.29 12.80
C LEU A 215 -2.07 -1.37 11.71
N ILE A 216 -1.77 -2.11 10.64
CA ILE A 216 -2.67 -2.35 9.50
C ILE A 216 -2.68 -3.83 9.14
N HIS A 217 -3.50 -4.22 8.18
CA HIS A 217 -3.58 -5.60 7.67
C HIS A 217 -3.78 -6.60 8.82
N TYR A 218 -4.72 -6.29 9.71
CA TYR A 218 -5.04 -7.09 10.89
C TYR A 218 -6.41 -7.76 10.75
N PRO A 219 -6.68 -8.85 11.51
CA PRO A 219 -7.98 -9.51 11.52
C PRO A 219 -9.08 -8.57 11.99
N THR A 220 -10.20 -8.50 11.25
CA THR A 220 -11.35 -7.62 11.54
C THR A 220 -12.65 -8.39 11.68
N GLY A 221 -13.73 -7.71 12.12
CA GLY A 221 -15.05 -8.31 12.26
C GLY A 221 -15.07 -9.45 13.26
N GLU A 222 -15.63 -10.60 12.88
CA GLU A 222 -15.71 -11.79 13.74
C GLU A 222 -14.37 -12.49 13.98
N TYR A 223 -13.35 -12.15 13.17
CA TYR A 223 -11.99 -12.68 13.29
C TYR A 223 -11.08 -11.80 14.15
N ALA A 224 -11.56 -10.61 14.55
CA ALA A 224 -10.81 -9.72 15.44
C ALA A 224 -10.56 -10.41 16.79
N ASN A 225 -9.30 -10.41 17.23
CA ASN A 225 -8.91 -11.01 18.49
C ASN A 225 -7.82 -10.19 19.17
N GLY A 226 -7.88 -10.16 20.51
CA GLY A 226 -6.87 -9.49 21.34
C GLY A 226 -6.89 -7.97 21.25
N ASP A 227 -5.97 -7.35 21.97
CA ASP A 227 -5.67 -5.92 21.93
C ASP A 227 -4.32 -5.73 21.24
N LEU A 228 -4.34 -5.54 19.93
CA LEU A 228 -3.13 -5.41 19.10
C LEU A 228 -2.29 -4.20 19.53
N VAL A 229 -2.93 -3.12 19.99
CA VAL A 229 -2.22 -1.92 20.47
C VAL A 229 -1.45 -2.24 21.75
N ALA A 230 -2.10 -2.93 22.71
CA ALA A 230 -1.43 -3.38 23.93
C ALA A 230 -0.30 -4.39 23.63
N GLU A 231 -0.50 -5.25 22.64
CA GLU A 231 0.52 -6.22 22.18
C GLU A 231 1.76 -5.51 21.62
N ALA A 232 1.61 -4.53 20.74
CA ALA A 232 2.71 -3.75 20.19
C ALA A 232 3.45 -2.94 21.28
N ARG A 233 2.69 -2.38 22.24
CA ARG A 233 3.22 -1.61 23.37
C ARG A 233 4.04 -2.42 24.37
N GLN A 234 4.07 -3.74 24.28
CA GLN A 234 5.01 -4.56 25.05
C GLN A 234 6.47 -4.25 24.70
N HIS A 235 6.71 -3.79 23.49
CA HIS A 235 8.05 -3.46 22.99
C HIS A 235 8.22 -1.96 22.69
N TYR A 236 7.25 -1.33 22.03
CA TYR A 236 7.34 0.05 21.58
C TYR A 236 6.58 0.99 22.51
N GLN A 237 7.30 1.94 23.15
CA GLN A 237 6.74 2.88 24.13
C GLN A 237 6.23 4.20 23.49
N GLY A 238 6.39 4.36 22.17
CA GLY A 238 5.84 5.48 21.42
C GLY A 238 4.33 5.39 21.20
N GLU A 239 3.83 6.26 20.37
CA GLU A 239 2.41 6.28 20.02
C GLU A 239 2.06 5.11 19.09
N VAL A 240 1.08 4.30 19.48
CA VAL A 240 0.57 3.16 18.71
C VAL A 240 -0.93 3.30 18.52
N GLU A 241 -1.39 3.19 17.27
CA GLU A 241 -2.82 3.19 16.90
C GLU A 241 -3.12 2.13 15.84
N LEU A 242 -4.40 1.78 15.68
CA LEU A 242 -4.86 1.01 14.53
C LEU A 242 -5.09 1.95 13.33
N ALA A 243 -4.58 1.58 12.17
CA ALA A 243 -4.99 2.20 10.93
C ALA A 243 -6.39 1.67 10.58
N THR A 244 -7.37 2.55 10.50
CA THR A 244 -8.74 2.21 10.15
C THR A 244 -9.10 2.71 8.75
N ASP A 245 -10.16 2.14 8.18
CA ASP A 245 -10.68 2.60 6.89
C ASP A 245 -10.98 4.11 6.94
N PHE A 246 -10.53 4.82 5.90
CA PHE A 246 -10.62 6.29 5.73
C PHE A 246 -9.81 7.13 6.72
N LEU A 247 -8.94 6.52 7.54
CA LEU A 247 -7.93 7.30 8.27
C LEU A 247 -7.12 8.13 7.26
N THR A 248 -7.00 9.42 7.55
CA THR A 248 -6.20 10.34 6.74
C THR A 248 -4.99 10.82 7.52
N LEU A 249 -3.81 10.65 6.95
CA LEU A 249 -2.55 11.18 7.48
C LEU A 249 -2.13 12.36 6.59
N ASP A 250 -2.00 13.54 7.20
CA ASP A 250 -1.68 14.79 6.51
C ASP A 250 -0.19 15.10 6.59
N PHE A 251 0.43 15.29 5.43
CA PHE A 251 1.84 15.62 5.24
C PHE A 251 2.02 16.97 4.49
N SER A 252 1.07 17.89 4.70
CA SER A 252 1.11 19.23 4.09
C SER A 252 2.17 20.14 4.71
#